data_f719c26196404743c96db2ef0b93a4cf
#
_entry.id   f719c26196404743c96db2ef0b93a4cf
#
_cell.length_a   1.000
_cell.length_b   1.000
_cell.length_c   1.000
_cell.angle_alpha   90.00
_cell.angle_beta   90.00
_cell.angle_gamma   90.00
#
_symmetry.space_group_name_H-M   'P 1'
#
loop_
_entity.id
_entity.type
_entity.pdbx_description
1 polymer ?
#
loop_
_entity_poly.entity_id
_entity_poly.type
_entity_poly.pdbx_seq_one_letter_code
_entity_poly.pdbx_strand_id
1 'polypeptide(L)'
;MTAPLRERDGALALLASAAERARAGTGGLVLLRGATGTGRTAVLERAARHAEGLGLRVLHARCSPEYSSVPFGTLLHLLDAPEDAGPNPDGTRGAAERLWRLLLSYAAEYPLLLAVDDAHLLDDHSRRWLAETARRVDRLPVLVVATERSQYDIDTRPPGLAHALSPSLVHAHTLAPLTDPAAAAIVRAAFPSAGPRWTAECVRAGAGSPLLLHALLDDLGGTAWHDGPAPDGAPPLPETCAALYPGTYPAAVSWWLNSAGTATADVARCLATLEQAWPGADTGAALPEAVG
;
A
#
# COMPACT_ATOMS: atom_id res chain seq x y z
N MET A 1 -10.50 -2.17 -17.91
CA MET A 1 -10.10 -3.50 -17.37
C MET A 1 -8.90 -3.29 -16.47
N THR A 2 -9.01 -3.64 -15.19
CA THR A 2 -7.91 -3.48 -14.24
C THR A 2 -6.84 -4.53 -14.53
N ALA A 3 -5.57 -4.12 -14.70
CA ALA A 3 -4.46 -5.04 -14.94
C ALA A 3 -4.37 -6.13 -13.84
N PRO A 4 -3.97 -7.37 -14.18
CA PRO A 4 -3.84 -8.44 -13.20
C PRO A 4 -2.72 -8.11 -12.22
N LEU A 5 -3.01 -8.26 -10.91
CA LEU A 5 -2.02 -8.12 -9.86
C LEU A 5 -1.08 -9.33 -9.91
N ARG A 6 0.21 -9.10 -10.10
CA ARG A 6 1.24 -10.15 -10.16
C ARG A 6 1.74 -10.48 -8.75
N GLU A 7 1.97 -11.77 -8.51
CA GLU A 7 2.53 -12.28 -7.24
C GLU A 7 1.73 -11.87 -5.99
N ARG A 8 0.41 -11.71 -6.14
CA ARG A 8 -0.51 -11.35 -5.05
C ARG A 8 -1.54 -12.44 -4.75
N ASP A 9 -1.39 -13.61 -5.40
CA ASP A 9 -2.35 -14.72 -5.29
C ASP A 9 -2.51 -15.21 -3.85
N GLY A 10 -1.42 -15.32 -3.09
CA GLY A 10 -1.46 -15.69 -1.67
C GLY A 10 -2.24 -14.69 -0.80
N ALA A 11 -2.02 -13.40 -1.01
CA ALA A 11 -2.76 -12.34 -0.32
C ALA A 11 -4.25 -12.37 -0.70
N LEU A 12 -4.55 -12.49 -1.99
CA LEU A 12 -5.93 -12.52 -2.48
C LEU A 12 -6.66 -13.78 -2.02
N ALA A 13 -6.01 -14.94 -2.00
CA ALA A 13 -6.60 -16.19 -1.48
C ALA A 13 -6.91 -16.10 0.02
N LEU A 14 -5.99 -15.51 0.82
CA LEU A 14 -6.22 -15.25 2.24
C LEU A 14 -7.45 -14.36 2.46
N LEU A 15 -7.54 -13.25 1.70
CA LEU A 15 -8.65 -12.30 1.82
C LEU A 15 -9.97 -12.89 1.35
N ALA A 16 -9.97 -13.67 0.26
CA ALA A 16 -11.15 -14.38 -0.22
C ALA A 16 -11.68 -15.38 0.83
N SER A 17 -10.79 -16.20 1.40
CA SER A 17 -11.15 -17.12 2.48
C SER A 17 -11.67 -16.40 3.73
N ALA A 18 -11.10 -15.25 4.08
CA ALA A 18 -11.57 -14.44 5.21
C ALA A 18 -12.97 -13.84 4.94
N ALA A 19 -13.22 -13.37 3.71
CA ALA A 19 -14.54 -12.86 3.30
C ALA A 19 -15.62 -13.95 3.34
N GLU A 20 -15.30 -15.15 2.88
CA GLU A 20 -16.22 -16.31 2.97
C GLU A 20 -16.55 -16.66 4.42
N ARG A 21 -15.55 -16.66 5.33
CA ARG A 21 -15.80 -16.90 6.76
C ARG A 21 -16.69 -15.81 7.37
N ALA A 22 -16.43 -14.53 7.05
CA ALA A 22 -17.26 -13.43 7.53
C ALA A 22 -18.71 -13.56 7.03
N ARG A 23 -18.89 -13.94 5.77
CA ARG A 23 -20.21 -14.24 5.20
C ARG A 23 -20.93 -15.37 5.96
N ALA A 24 -20.17 -16.36 6.43
CA ALA A 24 -20.70 -17.45 7.25
C ALA A 24 -20.87 -17.10 8.75
N GLY A 25 -20.65 -15.84 9.15
CA GLY A 25 -20.82 -15.36 10.53
C GLY A 25 -19.57 -15.43 11.39
N THR A 26 -18.42 -15.77 10.83
CA THR A 26 -17.14 -15.83 11.54
C THR A 26 -16.21 -14.71 11.04
N GLY A 27 -16.16 -13.65 11.79
CA GLY A 27 -15.35 -12.48 11.46
C GLY A 27 -13.87 -12.63 11.82
N GLY A 28 -13.12 -11.58 11.57
CA GLY A 28 -11.70 -11.54 11.87
C GLY A 28 -11.01 -10.29 11.37
N LEU A 29 -9.71 -10.22 11.65
CA LEU A 29 -8.83 -9.17 11.16
C LEU A 29 -7.74 -9.74 10.25
N VAL A 30 -7.61 -9.17 9.06
CA VAL A 30 -6.48 -9.40 8.15
C VAL A 30 -5.67 -8.12 8.03
N LEU A 31 -4.36 -8.23 8.23
CA LEU A 31 -3.43 -7.12 8.11
C LEU A 31 -2.51 -7.33 6.91
N LEU A 32 -2.64 -6.46 5.91
CA LEU A 32 -1.76 -6.43 4.74
C LEU A 32 -0.60 -5.49 5.01
N ARG A 33 0.60 -6.03 5.07
CA ARG A 33 1.83 -5.29 5.30
C ARG A 33 2.67 -5.22 4.02
N GLY A 34 3.51 -4.21 3.92
CA GLY A 34 4.43 -4.09 2.79
C GLY A 34 5.07 -2.70 2.74
N ALA A 35 6.19 -2.59 2.06
CA ALA A 35 6.85 -1.32 1.83
C ALA A 35 5.98 -0.39 0.98
N THR A 36 6.35 0.89 0.93
CA THR A 36 5.71 1.87 0.04
C THR A 36 5.81 1.41 -1.42
N GLY A 37 4.72 1.50 -2.15
CA GLY A 37 4.68 1.15 -3.58
C GLY A 37 4.53 -0.34 -3.89
N THR A 38 4.43 -1.24 -2.88
CA THR A 38 4.23 -2.69 -3.10
C THR A 38 2.82 -3.09 -3.55
N GLY A 39 1.88 -2.14 -3.63
CA GLY A 39 0.52 -2.39 -4.11
C GLY A 39 -0.47 -2.82 -3.04
N ARG A 40 -0.27 -2.47 -1.77
CA ARG A 40 -1.20 -2.75 -0.66
C ARG A 40 -2.63 -2.27 -0.96
N THR A 41 -2.79 -1.00 -1.36
CA THR A 41 -4.07 -0.40 -1.73
C THR A 41 -4.74 -1.17 -2.87
N ALA A 42 -3.99 -1.55 -3.91
CA ALA A 42 -4.55 -2.29 -5.05
C ALA A 42 -5.06 -3.69 -4.65
N VAL A 43 -4.36 -4.37 -3.71
CA VAL A 43 -4.81 -5.65 -3.15
C VAL A 43 -6.07 -5.44 -2.31
N LEU A 44 -6.11 -4.40 -1.46
CA LEU A 44 -7.28 -4.06 -0.64
C LEU A 44 -8.51 -3.77 -1.52
N GLU A 45 -8.38 -2.95 -2.56
CA GLU A 45 -9.45 -2.65 -3.50
C GLU A 45 -9.94 -3.89 -4.27
N ARG A 46 -9.00 -4.78 -4.64
CA ARG A 46 -9.37 -6.03 -5.29
C ARG A 46 -10.16 -6.95 -4.36
N ALA A 47 -9.76 -7.02 -3.09
CA ALA A 47 -10.46 -7.76 -2.05
C ALA A 47 -11.84 -7.16 -1.76
N ALA A 48 -11.96 -5.83 -1.73
CA ALA A 48 -13.22 -5.13 -1.55
C ALA A 48 -14.22 -5.51 -2.66
N ARG A 49 -13.82 -5.40 -3.93
CA ARG A 49 -14.66 -5.82 -5.06
C ARG A 49 -15.05 -7.30 -5.03
N HIS A 50 -14.15 -8.16 -4.56
CA HIS A 50 -14.47 -9.58 -4.39
C HIS A 50 -15.52 -9.79 -3.30
N ALA A 51 -15.37 -9.11 -2.16
CA ALA A 51 -16.32 -9.17 -1.05
C ALA A 51 -17.71 -8.64 -1.44
N GLU A 52 -17.79 -7.55 -2.20
CA GLU A 52 -19.04 -7.07 -2.78
C GLU A 52 -19.71 -8.13 -3.66
N GLY A 53 -18.92 -8.83 -4.50
CA GLY A 53 -19.40 -9.95 -5.32
C GLY A 53 -19.91 -11.14 -4.50
N LEU A 54 -19.49 -11.29 -3.26
CA LEU A 54 -19.97 -12.29 -2.31
C LEU A 54 -21.20 -11.80 -1.50
N GLY A 55 -21.62 -10.55 -1.68
CA GLY A 55 -22.75 -9.94 -0.97
C GLY A 55 -22.39 -9.29 0.36
N LEU A 56 -21.10 -9.03 0.65
CA LEU A 56 -20.72 -8.22 1.80
C LEU A 56 -20.94 -6.73 1.49
N ARG A 57 -21.42 -5.99 2.47
CA ARG A 57 -21.38 -4.53 2.41
C ARG A 57 -19.96 -4.07 2.74
N VAL A 58 -19.36 -3.30 1.83
CA VAL A 58 -18.01 -2.77 2.01
C VAL A 58 -18.07 -1.34 2.53
N LEU A 59 -17.42 -1.10 3.65
CA LEU A 59 -17.17 0.21 4.22
C LEU A 59 -15.68 0.49 4.08
N HIS A 60 -15.33 1.60 3.42
CA HIS A 60 -13.95 1.90 3.07
C HIS A 60 -13.53 3.25 3.62
N ALA A 61 -12.36 3.31 4.26
CA ALA A 61 -11.70 4.55 4.62
C ALA A 61 -10.21 4.50 4.28
N ARG A 62 -9.71 5.62 3.81
CA ARG A 62 -8.27 5.85 3.66
C ARG A 62 -7.82 6.81 4.74
N CYS A 63 -6.87 6.36 5.57
CA CYS A 63 -6.29 7.20 6.61
C CYS A 63 -5.39 8.26 5.99
N SER A 64 -5.41 9.46 6.56
CA SER A 64 -4.53 10.55 6.15
C SER A 64 -3.92 11.24 7.37
N PRO A 65 -2.76 11.91 7.22
CA PRO A 65 -2.16 12.67 8.31
C PRO A 65 -3.08 13.75 8.90
N GLU A 66 -3.99 14.29 8.10
CA GLU A 66 -4.94 15.33 8.50
C GLU A 66 -5.92 14.85 9.57
N TYR A 67 -6.36 13.59 9.47
CA TYR A 67 -7.26 12.97 10.45
C TYR A 67 -6.54 12.35 11.65
N SER A 68 -5.21 12.25 11.63
CA SER A 68 -4.44 11.60 12.69
C SER A 68 -4.53 12.31 14.05
N SER A 69 -4.91 13.58 14.07
CA SER A 69 -5.14 14.38 15.29
C SER A 69 -6.63 14.48 15.70
N VAL A 70 -7.55 14.01 14.86
CA VAL A 70 -9.00 14.09 15.12
C VAL A 70 -9.47 12.79 15.79
N PRO A 71 -9.93 12.82 17.06
CA PRO A 71 -10.41 11.63 17.73
C PRO A 71 -11.52 10.93 16.95
N PHE A 72 -11.32 9.66 16.62
CA PHE A 72 -12.21 8.84 15.79
C PHE A 72 -12.42 9.33 14.35
N GLY A 73 -11.62 10.29 13.85
CA GLY A 73 -11.82 10.91 12.54
C GLY A 73 -11.95 9.89 11.41
N THR A 74 -11.07 8.90 11.35
CA THR A 74 -11.16 7.82 10.34
C THR A 74 -12.39 6.95 10.52
N LEU A 75 -12.79 6.64 11.76
CA LEU A 75 -13.95 5.76 12.02
C LEU A 75 -15.28 6.44 11.74
N LEU A 76 -15.40 7.72 12.02
CA LEU A 76 -16.59 8.51 11.68
C LEU A 76 -16.83 8.46 10.17
N HIS A 77 -15.77 8.62 9.40
CA HIS A 77 -15.82 8.51 7.94
C HIS A 77 -16.08 7.06 7.48
N LEU A 78 -15.37 6.07 8.06
CA LEU A 78 -15.51 4.65 7.69
C LEU A 78 -16.94 4.14 7.87
N LEU A 79 -17.58 4.52 8.97
CA LEU A 79 -18.92 4.06 9.31
C LEU A 79 -20.02 4.99 8.78
N ASP A 80 -19.67 6.02 8.00
CA ASP A 80 -20.64 7.06 7.58
C ASP A 80 -21.49 7.53 8.77
N ALA A 81 -20.79 7.80 9.88
CA ALA A 81 -21.42 8.06 11.16
C ALA A 81 -22.01 9.47 11.20
N PRO A 82 -23.17 9.67 11.81
CA PRO A 82 -23.76 10.99 11.96
C PRO A 82 -22.83 11.89 12.80
N GLU A 83 -22.93 13.22 12.63
CA GLU A 83 -22.05 14.22 13.26
C GLU A 83 -22.03 14.13 14.81
N ASP A 84 -23.13 13.69 15.42
CA ASP A 84 -23.26 13.50 16.86
C ASP A 84 -22.66 12.19 17.40
N ALA A 85 -22.20 11.31 16.50
CA ALA A 85 -21.54 10.06 16.91
C ALA A 85 -20.13 10.27 17.45
N GLY A 86 -19.51 11.42 17.15
CA GLY A 86 -18.18 11.79 17.62
C GLY A 86 -18.14 12.11 19.15
N PRO A 87 -16.95 12.49 19.64
CA PRO A 87 -16.80 12.95 21.03
C PRO A 87 -17.70 14.16 21.32
N ASN A 88 -18.49 14.03 22.38
CA ASN A 88 -19.40 15.04 22.92
C ASN A 88 -19.20 15.10 24.43
N PRO A 89 -20.10 15.74 25.24
CA PRO A 89 -19.99 15.77 26.69
C PRO A 89 -19.78 14.42 27.37
N ASP A 90 -20.21 13.29 26.74
CA ASP A 90 -19.96 11.93 27.25
C ASP A 90 -18.51 11.46 27.02
N GLY A 91 -17.72 12.26 26.34
CA GLY A 91 -16.31 11.99 26.06
C GLY A 91 -16.07 10.88 25.04
N THR A 92 -14.81 10.45 24.98
CA THR A 92 -14.33 9.45 23.99
C THR A 92 -14.93 8.05 24.20
N ARG A 93 -15.25 7.68 25.46
CA ARG A 93 -15.88 6.38 25.77
C ARG A 93 -17.27 6.29 25.18
N GLY A 94 -18.08 7.34 25.34
CA GLY A 94 -19.42 7.39 24.77
C GLY A 94 -19.40 7.32 23.23
N ALA A 95 -18.46 8.00 22.60
CA ALA A 95 -18.25 7.92 21.16
C ALA A 95 -17.90 6.49 20.70
N ALA A 96 -16.96 5.82 21.38
CA ALA A 96 -16.59 4.45 21.07
C ALA A 96 -17.78 3.47 21.14
N GLU A 97 -18.66 3.64 22.14
CA GLU A 97 -19.85 2.82 22.30
C GLU A 97 -20.92 3.10 21.23
N ARG A 98 -21.07 4.36 20.81
CA ARG A 98 -21.99 4.71 19.71
C ARG A 98 -21.52 4.10 18.39
N LEU A 99 -20.24 4.22 18.06
CA LEU A 99 -19.65 3.62 16.86
C LEU A 99 -19.77 2.09 16.87
N TRP A 100 -19.60 1.45 18.03
CA TRP A 100 -19.79 0.01 18.16
C TRP A 100 -21.26 -0.40 17.91
N ARG A 101 -22.23 0.33 18.48
CA ARG A 101 -23.65 0.07 18.20
C ARG A 101 -24.01 0.26 16.74
N LEU A 102 -23.44 1.27 16.08
CA LEU A 102 -23.61 1.51 14.65
C LEU A 102 -23.05 0.36 13.81
N LEU A 103 -21.85 -0.12 14.15
CA LEU A 103 -21.27 -1.31 13.49
C LEU A 103 -22.19 -2.53 13.65
N LEU A 104 -22.69 -2.78 14.85
CA LEU A 104 -23.61 -3.91 15.10
C LEU A 104 -24.92 -3.78 14.32
N SER A 105 -25.47 -2.58 14.18
CA SER A 105 -26.68 -2.38 13.36
C SER A 105 -26.43 -2.73 11.89
N TYR A 106 -25.30 -2.34 11.33
CA TYR A 106 -24.94 -2.72 9.96
C TYR A 106 -24.71 -4.23 9.82
N ALA A 107 -24.00 -4.83 10.80
CA ALA A 107 -23.71 -6.26 10.79
C ALA A 107 -24.96 -7.15 10.98
N ALA A 108 -26.03 -6.60 11.54
CA ALA A 108 -27.32 -7.29 11.64
C ALA A 108 -28.05 -7.36 10.30
N GLU A 109 -27.80 -6.43 9.39
CA GLU A 109 -28.44 -6.39 8.07
C GLU A 109 -27.65 -7.16 7.03
N TYR A 110 -26.33 -6.99 7.00
CA TYR A 110 -25.43 -7.55 6.00
C TYR A 110 -24.10 -7.98 6.60
N PRO A 111 -23.46 -9.05 6.10
CA PRO A 111 -22.06 -9.27 6.40
C PRO A 111 -21.20 -8.11 5.89
N LEU A 112 -20.20 -7.70 6.67
CA LEU A 112 -19.43 -6.47 6.46
C LEU A 112 -17.97 -6.76 6.11
N LEU A 113 -17.42 -5.91 5.24
CA LEU A 113 -15.99 -5.69 5.11
C LEU A 113 -15.67 -4.24 5.53
N LEU A 114 -14.86 -4.08 6.56
CA LEU A 114 -14.23 -2.80 6.92
C LEU A 114 -12.85 -2.73 6.27
N ALA A 115 -12.72 -1.95 5.21
CA ALA A 115 -11.48 -1.76 4.47
C ALA A 115 -10.78 -0.47 4.93
N VAL A 116 -9.66 -0.60 5.65
CA VAL A 116 -8.92 0.54 6.23
C VAL A 116 -7.54 0.63 5.56
N ASP A 117 -7.40 1.60 4.66
CA ASP A 117 -6.12 1.81 3.98
C ASP A 117 -5.20 2.74 4.79
N ASP A 118 -3.89 2.45 4.77
CA ASP A 118 -2.84 3.19 5.48
C ASP A 118 -3.08 3.33 7.01
N ALA A 119 -3.49 2.24 7.67
CA ALA A 119 -3.84 2.20 9.09
C ALA A 119 -2.72 2.69 10.05
N HIS A 120 -1.49 2.80 9.58
CA HIS A 120 -0.38 3.43 10.32
C HIS A 120 -0.58 4.94 10.55
N LEU A 121 -1.53 5.58 9.85
CA LEU A 121 -1.91 6.98 9.99
C LEU A 121 -3.16 7.19 10.87
N LEU A 122 -3.69 6.13 11.47
CA LEU A 122 -4.83 6.21 12.37
C LEU A 122 -4.53 7.09 13.59
N ASP A 123 -5.53 7.85 14.02
CA ASP A 123 -5.52 8.45 15.35
C ASP A 123 -5.57 7.37 16.45
N ASP A 124 -5.14 7.71 17.66
CA ASP A 124 -5.04 6.76 18.77
C ASP A 124 -6.37 6.14 19.18
N HIS A 125 -7.47 6.89 19.08
CA HIS A 125 -8.80 6.40 19.45
C HIS A 125 -9.33 5.42 18.40
N SER A 126 -9.18 5.73 17.12
CA SER A 126 -9.52 4.83 16.01
C SER A 126 -8.72 3.54 16.08
N ARG A 127 -7.42 3.62 16.35
CA ARG A 127 -6.54 2.44 16.49
C ARG A 127 -6.98 1.54 17.63
N ARG A 128 -7.26 2.11 18.81
CA ARG A 128 -7.75 1.35 19.97
C ARG A 128 -9.10 0.71 19.69
N TRP A 129 -10.01 1.44 19.05
CA TRP A 129 -11.32 0.94 18.68
C TRP A 129 -11.24 -0.24 17.69
N LEU A 130 -10.41 -0.15 16.65
CA LEU A 130 -10.20 -1.25 15.71
C LEU A 130 -9.56 -2.47 16.39
N ALA A 131 -8.61 -2.26 17.30
CA ALA A 131 -8.02 -3.34 18.07
C ALA A 131 -9.05 -4.02 19.00
N GLU A 132 -9.93 -3.26 19.60
CA GLU A 132 -11.02 -3.80 20.44
C GLU A 132 -12.05 -4.53 19.58
N THR A 133 -12.39 -3.99 18.42
CA THR A 133 -13.26 -4.63 17.43
C THR A 133 -12.67 -5.99 17.01
N ALA A 134 -11.39 -6.07 16.70
CA ALA A 134 -10.74 -7.33 16.32
C ALA A 134 -10.82 -8.42 17.38
N ARG A 135 -10.96 -8.05 18.67
CA ARG A 135 -11.14 -9.01 19.79
C ARG A 135 -12.56 -9.55 19.92
N ARG A 136 -13.52 -8.92 19.24
CA ARG A 136 -14.96 -9.19 19.43
C ARG A 136 -15.66 -9.71 18.19
N VAL A 137 -15.01 -9.62 17.01
CA VAL A 137 -15.66 -9.95 15.75
C VAL A 137 -15.63 -11.44 15.38
N ASP A 138 -15.02 -12.29 16.18
CA ASP A 138 -14.92 -13.74 15.93
C ASP A 138 -16.29 -14.42 15.71
N ARG A 139 -17.36 -13.86 16.29
CA ARG A 139 -18.75 -14.35 16.18
C ARG A 139 -19.68 -13.38 15.45
N LEU A 140 -19.12 -12.45 14.69
CA LEU A 140 -19.89 -11.47 13.92
C LEU A 140 -19.55 -11.62 12.43
N PRO A 141 -20.49 -11.33 11.53
CA PRO A 141 -20.24 -11.33 10.10
C PRO A 141 -19.42 -10.08 9.68
N VAL A 142 -18.28 -9.83 10.32
CA VAL A 142 -17.47 -8.63 10.13
C VAL A 142 -16.02 -8.99 9.85
N LEU A 143 -15.54 -8.74 8.65
CA LEU A 143 -14.14 -8.80 8.29
C LEU A 143 -13.53 -7.40 8.34
N VAL A 144 -12.44 -7.25 9.09
CA VAL A 144 -11.62 -6.04 9.06
C VAL A 144 -10.37 -6.34 8.22
N VAL A 145 -10.12 -5.55 7.20
CA VAL A 145 -8.88 -5.60 6.42
C VAL A 145 -8.20 -4.25 6.52
N ALA A 146 -7.03 -4.24 7.11
CA ALA A 146 -6.22 -3.02 7.23
C ALA A 146 -4.91 -3.15 6.48
N THR A 147 -4.42 -2.04 5.91
CA THR A 147 -3.08 -2.00 5.32
C THR A 147 -2.13 -1.22 6.22
N GLU A 148 -0.92 -1.72 6.41
CA GLU A 148 0.13 -1.05 7.16
C GLU A 148 1.45 -1.05 6.40
N ARG A 149 2.23 0.01 6.59
CA ARG A 149 3.61 0.04 6.11
C ARG A 149 4.47 -0.88 6.96
N SER A 150 5.22 -1.79 6.33
CA SER A 150 6.21 -2.64 6.98
C SER A 150 7.62 -2.08 6.77
N GLN A 151 7.83 -0.81 7.06
CA GLN A 151 9.14 -0.22 6.94
C GLN A 151 9.86 -0.28 8.27
N TYR A 152 11.18 -0.51 8.25
CA TYR A 152 12.07 -0.27 9.37
C TYR A 152 12.19 1.24 9.54
N ASP A 153 11.12 1.89 10.00
CA ASP A 153 11.16 3.32 10.28
C ASP A 153 11.96 3.53 11.57
N ILE A 154 13.07 4.23 11.41
CA ILE A 154 13.84 4.82 12.52
C ILE A 154 12.97 5.89 13.24
N ASP A 155 11.88 6.29 12.65
CA ASP A 155 10.91 7.23 13.23
C ASP A 155 10.09 6.58 14.35
N THR A 156 10.09 7.26 15.50
CA THR A 156 9.35 6.96 16.73
C THR A 156 7.82 7.11 16.57
N ARG A 157 7.26 6.65 15.48
CA ARG A 157 5.79 6.68 15.29
C ARG A 157 5.11 5.70 16.24
N PRO A 158 3.86 6.00 16.65
CA PRO A 158 3.10 5.07 17.48
C PRO A 158 3.09 3.67 16.87
N PRO A 159 3.17 2.62 17.69
CA PRO A 159 3.15 1.26 17.19
C PRO A 159 1.89 1.01 16.36
N GLY A 160 2.04 0.36 15.21
CA GLY A 160 0.94 0.02 14.31
C GLY A 160 -0.09 -0.90 14.95
N LEU A 161 -1.18 -1.17 14.23
CA LEU A 161 -2.28 -2.03 14.70
C LEU A 161 -1.79 -3.44 15.08
N ALA A 162 -0.78 -3.96 14.37
CA ALA A 162 -0.14 -5.25 14.68
C ALA A 162 0.44 -5.34 16.08
N HIS A 163 0.95 -4.24 16.64
CA HIS A 163 1.52 -4.22 17.98
C HIS A 163 0.46 -4.12 19.09
N ALA A 164 -0.74 -3.65 18.74
CA ALA A 164 -1.84 -3.52 19.68
C ALA A 164 -2.61 -4.83 19.89
N LEU A 165 -2.31 -5.87 19.11
CA LEU A 165 -3.07 -7.12 19.05
C LEU A 165 -2.19 -8.35 19.29
N SER A 166 -2.76 -9.38 19.90
CA SER A 166 -2.12 -10.70 19.96
C SER A 166 -1.96 -11.27 18.54
N PRO A 167 -0.83 -11.91 18.21
CA PRO A 167 -0.66 -12.59 16.93
C PRO A 167 -1.75 -13.61 16.58
N SER A 168 -2.42 -14.18 17.58
CA SER A 168 -3.55 -15.11 17.41
C SER A 168 -4.82 -14.45 16.86
N LEU A 169 -4.94 -13.13 16.98
CA LEU A 169 -6.11 -12.36 16.53
C LEU A 169 -5.92 -11.73 15.15
N VAL A 170 -4.72 -11.81 14.60
CA VAL A 170 -4.35 -11.12 13.35
C VAL A 170 -3.80 -12.10 12.33
N HIS A 171 -4.43 -12.20 11.20
CA HIS A 171 -3.84 -12.86 10.04
C HIS A 171 -3.01 -11.85 9.25
N ALA A 172 -1.71 -11.74 9.56
CA ALA A 172 -0.83 -10.83 8.85
C ALA A 172 -0.26 -11.46 7.58
N HIS A 173 -0.29 -10.71 6.48
CA HIS A 173 0.35 -11.08 5.22
C HIS A 173 1.23 -9.94 4.74
N THR A 174 2.50 -10.23 4.48
CA THR A 174 3.46 -9.22 3.98
C THR A 174 3.61 -9.34 2.47
N LEU A 175 3.31 -8.25 1.76
CA LEU A 175 3.53 -8.14 0.32
C LEU A 175 5.00 -7.87 0.06
N ALA A 176 5.66 -8.84 -0.55
CA ALA A 176 7.03 -8.67 -1.01
C ALA A 176 7.10 -7.74 -2.24
N PRO A 177 8.24 -7.08 -2.50
CA PRO A 177 8.53 -6.49 -3.80
C PRO A 177 8.31 -7.51 -4.93
N LEU A 178 8.03 -7.04 -6.14
CA LEU A 178 7.95 -7.92 -7.31
C LEU A 178 9.32 -8.55 -7.58
N THR A 179 9.30 -9.82 -7.97
CA THR A 179 10.49 -10.45 -8.52
C THR A 179 10.80 -9.90 -9.92
N ASP A 180 12.07 -9.99 -10.34
CA ASP A 180 12.46 -9.56 -11.69
C ASP A 180 11.65 -10.26 -12.80
N PRO A 181 11.37 -11.58 -12.73
CA PRO A 181 10.51 -12.22 -13.71
C PRO A 181 9.08 -11.65 -13.77
N ALA A 182 8.49 -11.33 -12.61
CA ALA A 182 7.16 -10.75 -12.55
C ALA A 182 7.13 -9.30 -13.09
N ALA A 183 8.12 -8.50 -12.72
CA ALA A 183 8.32 -7.15 -13.24
C ALA A 183 8.54 -7.18 -14.76
N ALA A 184 9.40 -8.06 -15.26
CA ALA A 184 9.63 -8.24 -16.71
C ALA A 184 8.37 -8.69 -17.46
N ALA A 185 7.49 -9.47 -16.83
CA ALA A 185 6.22 -9.84 -17.44
C ALA A 185 5.27 -8.64 -17.57
N ILE A 186 5.29 -7.70 -16.62
CA ILE A 186 4.54 -6.43 -16.72
C ILE A 186 5.09 -5.57 -17.87
N VAL A 187 6.41 -5.42 -17.93
CA VAL A 187 7.08 -4.66 -19.00
C VAL A 187 6.72 -5.22 -20.37
N ARG A 188 6.85 -6.53 -20.59
CA ARG A 188 6.52 -7.18 -21.87
C ARG A 188 5.03 -7.10 -22.22
N ALA A 189 4.15 -7.05 -21.23
CA ALA A 189 2.72 -6.86 -21.48
C ALA A 189 2.40 -5.43 -21.98
N ALA A 190 3.13 -4.42 -21.47
CA ALA A 190 3.00 -3.03 -21.90
C ALA A 190 3.71 -2.77 -23.23
N PHE A 191 4.90 -3.35 -23.43
CA PHE A 191 5.75 -3.19 -24.60
C PHE A 191 6.16 -4.56 -25.17
N PRO A 192 5.31 -5.21 -25.98
CA PRO A 192 5.58 -6.57 -26.50
C PRO A 192 6.80 -6.68 -27.38
N SER A 193 7.21 -5.59 -28.05
CA SER A 193 8.38 -5.51 -28.93
C SER A 193 9.69 -5.16 -28.21
N ALA A 194 9.64 -4.93 -26.88
CA ALA A 194 10.83 -4.54 -26.12
C ALA A 194 11.87 -5.67 -26.04
N GLY A 195 13.13 -5.31 -26.38
CA GLY A 195 14.26 -6.23 -26.29
C GLY A 195 14.62 -6.59 -24.84
N PRO A 196 15.42 -7.68 -24.65
CA PRO A 196 15.76 -8.17 -23.29
C PRO A 196 16.50 -7.13 -22.45
N ARG A 197 17.44 -6.37 -23.06
CA ARG A 197 18.21 -5.35 -22.37
C ARG A 197 17.32 -4.22 -21.86
N TRP A 198 16.45 -3.71 -22.75
CA TRP A 198 15.50 -2.65 -22.43
C TRP A 198 14.55 -3.08 -21.28
N THR A 199 14.04 -4.32 -21.37
CA THR A 199 13.21 -4.91 -20.31
C THR A 199 13.95 -4.94 -18.97
N ALA A 200 15.21 -5.38 -18.95
CA ALA A 200 16.02 -5.46 -17.75
C ALA A 200 16.28 -4.08 -17.12
N GLU A 201 16.47 -3.06 -17.93
CA GLU A 201 16.66 -1.68 -17.45
C GLU A 201 15.38 -1.10 -16.84
N CYS A 202 14.22 -1.34 -17.45
CA CYS A 202 12.92 -0.98 -16.83
C CYS A 202 12.69 -1.71 -15.50
N VAL A 203 13.01 -3.00 -15.42
CA VAL A 203 12.90 -3.80 -14.18
C VAL A 203 13.78 -3.20 -13.09
N ARG A 204 15.02 -2.86 -13.40
CA ARG A 204 15.95 -2.21 -12.46
C ARG A 204 15.43 -0.87 -11.99
N ALA A 205 14.93 -0.01 -12.88
CA ALA A 205 14.34 1.28 -12.54
C ALA A 205 13.08 1.14 -11.68
N GLY A 206 12.29 0.07 -11.86
CA GLY A 206 11.14 -0.23 -11.03
C GLY A 206 11.48 -0.69 -9.62
N ALA A 207 12.73 -1.16 -9.35
CA ALA A 207 13.23 -1.57 -8.03
C ALA A 207 12.27 -2.51 -7.28
N GLY A 208 11.58 -3.42 -7.97
CA GLY A 208 10.57 -4.32 -7.40
C GLY A 208 9.27 -3.63 -6.95
N SER A 209 9.13 -2.31 -7.15
CA SER A 209 7.94 -1.54 -6.81
C SER A 209 6.96 -1.49 -7.98
N PRO A 210 5.75 -2.10 -7.86
CA PRO A 210 4.70 -1.91 -8.86
C PRO A 210 4.40 -0.45 -9.16
N LEU A 211 4.43 0.42 -8.14
CA LEU A 211 4.17 1.84 -8.31
C LEU A 211 5.18 2.50 -9.26
N LEU A 212 6.48 2.31 -8.99
CA LEU A 212 7.54 2.91 -9.81
C LEU A 212 7.53 2.32 -11.22
N LEU A 213 7.34 1.00 -11.32
CA LEU A 213 7.31 0.33 -12.62
C LEU A 213 6.16 0.82 -13.49
N HIS A 214 4.93 0.90 -12.97
CA HIS A 214 3.78 1.39 -13.74
C HIS A 214 3.96 2.87 -14.12
N ALA A 215 4.40 3.71 -13.19
CA ALA A 215 4.65 5.12 -13.47
C ALA A 215 5.69 5.32 -14.60
N LEU A 216 6.77 4.51 -14.61
CA LEU A 216 7.76 4.51 -15.68
C LEU A 216 7.14 4.09 -17.02
N LEU A 217 6.38 2.99 -17.02
CA LEU A 217 5.77 2.48 -18.26
C LEU A 217 4.71 3.44 -18.82
N ASP A 218 3.97 4.13 -17.95
CA ASP A 218 3.00 5.16 -18.34
C ASP A 218 3.69 6.34 -19.00
N ASP A 219 4.80 6.84 -18.45
CA ASP A 219 5.57 7.92 -19.05
C ASP A 219 6.18 7.50 -20.39
N LEU A 220 6.74 6.29 -20.47
CA LEU A 220 7.32 5.77 -21.70
C LEU A 220 6.26 5.52 -22.79
N GLY A 221 5.03 5.16 -22.41
CA GLY A 221 3.92 4.96 -23.34
C GLY A 221 3.22 6.24 -23.77
N GLY A 222 3.24 7.27 -22.92
CA GLY A 222 2.57 8.56 -23.15
C GLY A 222 3.42 9.59 -23.90
N THR A 223 4.73 9.42 -23.95
CA THR A 223 5.62 10.33 -24.66
C THR A 223 5.55 10.06 -26.17
N ALA A 224 4.98 11.02 -26.92
CA ALA A 224 5.19 11.11 -28.37
C ALA A 224 6.67 11.48 -28.61
N TRP A 225 7.53 10.46 -28.70
CA TRP A 225 8.95 10.64 -28.96
C TRP A 225 9.11 11.27 -30.36
N HIS A 226 9.65 12.47 -30.41
CA HIS A 226 9.80 13.27 -31.64
C HIS A 226 10.84 12.69 -32.60
N ASP A 227 11.65 11.72 -32.15
CA ASP A 227 12.80 11.18 -32.93
C ASP A 227 12.52 9.80 -33.56
N GLY A 228 11.27 9.36 -33.66
CA GLY A 228 10.88 8.09 -34.28
C GLY A 228 11.03 6.85 -33.38
N PRO A 229 10.39 5.73 -33.74
CA PRO A 229 10.50 4.50 -32.98
C PRO A 229 11.95 3.96 -33.02
N ALA A 230 12.42 3.49 -31.84
CA ALA A 230 13.67 2.73 -31.80
C ALA A 230 13.61 1.51 -32.75
N PRO A 231 14.74 1.00 -33.24
CA PRO A 231 14.78 -0.14 -34.15
C PRO A 231 13.97 -1.36 -33.68
N ASP A 232 13.80 -1.50 -32.39
CA ASP A 232 13.06 -2.60 -31.74
C ASP A 232 11.61 -2.23 -31.39
N GLY A 233 11.08 -1.08 -31.81
CA GLY A 233 9.70 -0.64 -31.58
C GLY A 233 9.38 -0.23 -30.13
N ALA A 234 10.37 -0.20 -29.23
CA ALA A 234 10.26 0.37 -27.89
C ALA A 234 10.90 1.78 -27.86
N PRO A 235 10.37 2.73 -27.05
CA PRO A 235 10.99 4.05 -26.94
C PRO A 235 12.39 3.96 -26.31
N PRO A 236 13.33 4.87 -26.63
CA PRO A 236 14.62 4.92 -25.97
C PRO A 236 14.43 5.20 -24.48
N LEU A 237 15.22 4.52 -23.63
CA LEU A 237 15.22 4.83 -22.20
C LEU A 237 15.99 6.13 -21.97
N PRO A 238 15.43 7.07 -21.20
CA PRO A 238 16.15 8.29 -20.85
C PRO A 238 17.34 7.98 -19.94
N GLU A 239 18.44 8.69 -20.13
CA GLU A 239 19.65 8.54 -19.31
C GLU A 239 19.40 8.95 -17.85
N THR A 240 18.48 9.88 -17.61
CA THR A 240 18.16 10.38 -16.28
C THR A 240 16.66 10.45 -16.05
N CYS A 241 16.24 10.28 -14.78
CA CYS A 241 14.85 10.46 -14.38
C CYS A 241 14.31 11.87 -14.71
N ALA A 242 15.18 12.89 -14.71
CA ALA A 242 14.82 14.28 -15.03
C ALA A 242 14.33 14.45 -16.47
N ALA A 243 14.75 13.61 -17.39
CA ALA A 243 14.30 13.66 -18.80
C ALA A 243 12.83 13.26 -18.96
N LEU A 244 12.24 12.60 -17.95
CA LEU A 244 10.81 12.27 -17.90
C LEU A 244 9.96 13.36 -17.24
N TYR A 245 10.57 14.44 -16.75
CA TYR A 245 9.80 15.53 -16.13
C TYR A 245 9.01 16.32 -17.20
N PRO A 246 7.73 16.67 -16.94
CA PRO A 246 6.93 16.53 -15.71
C PRO A 246 6.09 15.22 -15.62
N GLY A 247 6.71 14.07 -15.80
CA GLY A 247 6.04 12.77 -15.84
C GLY A 247 5.62 12.19 -14.48
N THR A 248 4.93 11.06 -14.55
CA THR A 248 4.43 10.30 -13.40
C THR A 248 5.55 9.58 -12.65
N TYR A 249 6.60 9.12 -13.36
CA TYR A 249 7.72 8.41 -12.73
C TYR A 249 8.56 9.32 -11.81
N PRO A 250 9.00 10.51 -12.23
CA PRO A 250 9.66 11.44 -11.32
C PRO A 250 8.82 11.80 -10.09
N ALA A 251 7.51 11.99 -10.28
CA ALA A 251 6.59 12.25 -9.18
C ALA A 251 6.48 11.06 -8.23
N ALA A 252 6.37 9.84 -8.76
CA ALA A 252 6.32 8.61 -7.97
C ALA A 252 7.62 8.37 -7.18
N VAL A 253 8.79 8.60 -7.79
CA VAL A 253 10.10 8.51 -7.13
C VAL A 253 10.19 9.52 -5.98
N SER A 254 9.82 10.78 -6.24
CA SER A 254 9.82 11.83 -5.21
C SER A 254 8.89 11.47 -4.04
N TRP A 255 7.68 11.03 -4.34
CA TRP A 255 6.74 10.59 -3.31
C TRP A 255 7.27 9.38 -2.54
N TRP A 256 7.85 8.39 -3.23
CA TRP A 256 8.42 7.19 -2.62
C TRP A 256 9.56 7.52 -1.66
N LEU A 257 10.49 8.38 -2.07
CA LEU A 257 11.60 8.86 -1.22
C LEU A 257 11.10 9.62 0.00
N ASN A 258 10.19 10.59 -0.20
CA ASN A 258 9.63 11.38 0.90
C ASN A 258 8.83 10.50 1.89
N SER A 259 8.19 9.45 1.39
CA SER A 259 7.46 8.51 2.24
C SER A 259 8.38 7.67 3.14
N ALA A 260 9.65 7.50 2.77
CA ALA A 260 10.65 6.80 3.57
C ALA A 260 11.27 7.66 4.69
N GLY A 261 10.84 8.92 4.82
CA GLY A 261 11.31 9.87 5.82
C GLY A 261 12.35 10.84 5.28
N THR A 262 12.49 12.00 5.95
CA THR A 262 13.37 13.08 5.52
C THR A 262 14.83 12.67 5.44
N ALA A 263 15.32 11.93 6.44
CA ALA A 263 16.70 11.43 6.47
C ALA A 263 17.03 10.54 5.26
N THR A 264 16.12 9.63 4.89
CA THR A 264 16.28 8.77 3.70
C THR A 264 16.28 9.58 2.41
N ALA A 265 15.37 10.56 2.30
CA ALA A 265 15.32 11.45 1.15
C ALA A 265 16.59 12.29 1.01
N ASP A 266 17.15 12.78 2.11
CA ASP A 266 18.40 13.57 2.13
C ASP A 266 19.61 12.72 1.75
N VAL A 267 19.72 11.50 2.26
CA VAL A 267 20.77 10.55 1.85
C VAL A 267 20.67 10.24 0.35
N ALA A 268 19.48 9.99 -0.16
CA ALA A 268 19.28 9.72 -1.59
C ALA A 268 19.68 10.93 -2.46
N ARG A 269 19.36 12.16 -2.04
CA ARG A 269 19.79 13.39 -2.73
C ARG A 269 21.29 13.56 -2.70
N CYS A 270 21.94 13.31 -1.55
CA CYS A 270 23.39 13.36 -1.42
C CYS A 270 24.06 12.33 -2.35
N LEU A 271 23.58 11.09 -2.39
CA LEU A 271 24.10 10.06 -3.28
C LEU A 271 23.98 10.44 -4.75
N ALA A 272 22.79 10.94 -5.16
CA ALA A 272 22.58 11.41 -6.52
C ALA A 272 23.51 12.57 -6.91
N THR A 273 23.79 13.49 -5.96
CA THR A 273 24.73 14.59 -6.19
C THR A 273 26.17 14.09 -6.34
N LEU A 274 26.58 13.10 -5.53
CA LEU A 274 27.89 12.48 -5.63
C LEU A 274 28.09 11.73 -6.93
N GLU A 275 27.05 11.01 -7.39
CA GLU A 275 27.08 10.28 -8.66
C GLU A 275 27.22 11.23 -9.85
N GLN A 276 26.54 12.38 -9.82
CA GLN A 276 26.70 13.43 -10.83
C GLN A 276 28.08 14.11 -10.79
N ALA A 277 28.65 14.28 -9.60
CA ALA A 277 29.98 14.91 -9.42
C ALA A 277 31.14 13.98 -9.81
N TRP A 278 30.91 12.65 -9.87
CA TRP A 278 31.92 11.64 -10.17
C TRP A 278 31.43 10.67 -11.25
N PRO A 279 31.27 11.11 -12.49
CA PRO A 279 30.86 10.23 -13.58
C PRO A 279 32.00 9.28 -13.92
N GLY A 280 31.97 8.06 -13.40
CA GLY A 280 32.98 7.03 -13.70
C GLY A 280 33.52 6.23 -12.51
N ALA A 281 33.01 6.41 -11.31
CA ALA A 281 33.25 5.46 -10.23
C ALA A 281 32.43 4.19 -10.51
N ASP A 282 33.06 3.25 -11.21
CA ASP A 282 32.55 1.90 -11.40
C ASP A 282 32.28 1.29 -10.01
N THR A 283 31.01 1.12 -9.63
CA THR A 283 30.58 0.58 -8.34
C THR A 283 30.89 -0.92 -8.19
N GLY A 284 31.81 -1.43 -9.01
CA GLY A 284 32.37 -2.78 -8.99
C GLY A 284 33.62 -2.98 -8.13
N ALA A 285 34.17 -1.95 -7.49
CA ALA A 285 35.29 -2.14 -6.56
C ALA A 285 34.77 -2.67 -5.23
N ALA A 286 34.99 -3.97 -5.00
CA ALA A 286 34.78 -4.63 -3.71
C ALA A 286 35.41 -3.80 -2.59
N LEU A 287 34.63 -3.56 -1.53
CA LEU A 287 35.17 -3.03 -0.27
C LEU A 287 36.30 -3.95 0.20
N PRO A 288 37.50 -3.41 0.56
CA PRO A 288 38.55 -4.23 1.10
C PRO A 288 38.06 -4.83 2.42
N GLU A 289 38.17 -6.14 2.55
CA GLU A 289 37.98 -6.84 3.81
C GLU A 289 38.86 -6.20 4.88
N ALA A 290 38.22 -5.61 5.89
CA ALA A 290 38.94 -5.18 7.09
C ALA A 290 39.42 -6.43 7.86
N VAL A 291 40.67 -6.77 7.66
CA VAL A 291 41.41 -7.70 8.52
C VAL A 291 41.80 -6.95 9.79
N GLY A 292 41.42 -7.49 10.98
CA GLY A 292 41.87 -7.04 12.26
C GLY A 292 40.82 -7.13 13.34
#